data_553fbe17c86fdcb8504a1be8261cfbb8
#
_entry.id   553fbe17c86fdcb8504a1be8261cfbb8
#
_cell.length_a   1.000
_cell.length_b   1.000
_cell.length_c   1.000
_cell.angle_alpha   90.00
_cell.angle_beta   90.00
_cell.angle_gamma   90.00
#
_symmetry.space_group_name_H-M   'P 1'
#
loop_
_entity.id
_entity.type
_entity.pdbx_description
1 polymer ?
#
loop_
_entity_poly.entity_id
_entity_poly.type
_entity_poly.pdbx_seq_one_letter_code
_entity_poly.pdbx_strand_id
1 'polypeptide(L)'
;MKKSLIILLILVITAVAGAGWTAADVNKAKDQIEIEEVALVGDRSMAEGLTVRARNTYDHHLFWDTVYTMEKSSAKAETEFRFSAMRENEVWFSEDEGVHLDSYYVFGFEPGSGEEEPIHGLGKAYQELYDTLEPGEEARRVINVRDYLEYYPLHVELDAPGAGFYYMDDEEAYQVLDAEFETKGSAVEAAMFLWNYFRIPVLENEQLEIEVGKSAVSNVTRLGGGTVASTTAIGQGNAGEHYAFSTVSAMTDSVCYFTFDTHSSEGQIVDTSELADGYGIYMLPFHEADQNDGGYEIENFANMYPLDPSIQVIDLSVSADGKELLLHAVEEGQYVITVIDTETRKLRQRLVICDWPEDGYGWWLYEYENFLAAAVPQDRLMVVSRDEDGVYHLDLLVPVDHDEEDDYPMYLNYNEAMAFDGEKLAVCRTMGGGSCTDFYVAVYDASGLIYYGEYYNSLSAENDMAHAYAGSSWPYVYYDNTVPGCEAVFEDPIQLEWK
;
A
#
# COMPACT_ATOMS: atom_id res chain seq x y z
N MET A 1 32.22 42.13 23.86
CA MET A 1 32.90 40.98 23.23
C MET A 1 33.47 39.95 24.21
N LYS A 2 34.39 40.28 25.14
CA LYS A 2 34.96 39.26 26.03
C LYS A 2 33.94 38.53 26.89
N LYS A 3 32.90 39.20 27.45
CA LYS A 3 31.84 38.57 28.25
C LYS A 3 30.97 37.62 27.46
N SER A 4 30.63 37.99 26.22
CA SER A 4 29.83 37.14 25.32
C SER A 4 30.57 35.88 24.87
N LEU A 5 31.89 36.00 24.68
CA LEU A 5 32.74 34.85 24.35
C LEU A 5 32.83 33.85 25.50
N ILE A 6 32.91 34.35 26.74
CA ILE A 6 32.95 33.51 27.95
C ILE A 6 31.61 32.76 28.10
N ILE A 7 30.47 33.43 27.89
CA ILE A 7 29.15 32.81 27.96
C ILE A 7 29.02 31.72 26.87
N LEU A 8 29.43 32.02 25.64
CA LEU A 8 29.41 31.05 24.56
C LEU A 8 30.28 29.82 24.89
N LEU A 9 31.48 30.05 25.44
CA LEU A 9 32.38 28.96 25.84
C LEU A 9 31.76 28.08 26.92
N ILE A 10 31.09 28.67 27.92
CA ILE A 10 30.40 27.93 28.98
C ILE A 10 29.27 27.11 28.38
N LEU A 11 28.46 27.67 27.49
CA LEU A 11 27.37 26.96 26.80
C LEU A 11 27.91 25.77 26.00
N VAL A 12 28.97 25.94 25.24
CA VAL A 12 29.60 24.86 24.47
C VAL A 12 30.13 23.76 25.38
N ILE A 13 30.82 24.12 26.48
CA ILE A 13 31.33 23.13 27.45
C ILE A 13 30.15 22.36 28.10
N THR A 14 29.07 23.05 28.45
CA THR A 14 27.90 22.42 29.07
C THR A 14 27.21 21.48 28.08
N ALA A 15 27.08 21.90 26.82
CA ALA A 15 26.48 21.07 25.75
C ALA A 15 27.32 19.82 25.50
N VAL A 16 28.64 19.95 25.37
CA VAL A 16 29.55 18.82 25.17
C VAL A 16 29.57 17.87 26.37
N ALA A 17 29.54 18.42 27.59
CA ALA A 17 29.47 17.60 28.80
C ALA A 17 28.14 16.87 28.93
N GLY A 18 27.02 17.55 28.56
CA GLY A 18 25.69 16.95 28.51
C GLY A 18 25.64 15.80 27.50
N ALA A 19 26.05 16.06 26.25
CA ALA A 19 26.09 15.05 25.21
C ALA A 19 26.98 13.84 25.59
N GLY A 20 28.15 14.11 26.17
CA GLY A 20 29.04 13.06 26.66
C GLY A 20 28.45 12.21 27.80
N TRP A 21 27.70 12.83 28.69
CA TRP A 21 27.00 12.11 29.75
C TRP A 21 25.85 11.25 29.18
N THR A 22 25.01 11.81 28.34
CA THR A 22 23.93 11.07 27.69
C THR A 22 24.48 9.88 26.88
N ALA A 23 25.55 10.09 26.11
CA ALA A 23 26.17 9.00 25.35
C ALA A 23 26.73 7.89 26.28
N ALA A 24 27.28 8.26 27.45
CA ALA A 24 27.78 7.29 28.43
C ALA A 24 26.64 6.52 29.13
N ASP A 25 25.53 7.18 29.39
CA ASP A 25 24.35 6.57 30.02
C ASP A 25 23.67 5.59 29.06
N VAL A 26 23.48 6.00 27.80
CA VAL A 26 22.98 5.13 26.72
C VAL A 26 23.87 3.91 26.50
N ASN A 27 25.20 4.11 26.40
CA ASN A 27 26.14 2.99 26.29
C ASN A 27 26.09 2.02 27.46
N LYS A 28 25.72 2.49 28.65
CA LYS A 28 25.53 1.64 29.81
C LYS A 28 24.20 0.88 29.73
N ALA A 29 23.16 1.50 29.22
CA ALA A 29 21.85 0.88 29.05
C ALA A 29 21.88 -0.31 28.08
N LYS A 30 22.67 -0.23 26.98
CA LYS A 30 22.77 -1.31 26.01
C LYS A 30 23.22 -2.65 26.58
N ASP A 31 24.06 -2.61 27.60
CA ASP A 31 24.59 -3.82 28.27
C ASP A 31 23.58 -4.42 29.27
N GLN A 32 22.44 -3.78 29.45
CA GLN A 32 21.38 -4.17 30.37
C GLN A 32 20.10 -4.63 29.70
N ILE A 33 20.12 -4.75 28.37
CA ILE A 33 18.96 -5.25 27.59
C ILE A 33 18.82 -6.74 27.89
N GLU A 34 17.69 -7.09 28.47
CA GLU A 34 17.27 -8.46 28.68
C GLU A 34 16.15 -8.81 27.69
N ILE A 35 16.21 -10.02 27.15
CA ILE A 35 15.21 -10.55 26.23
C ILE A 35 14.56 -11.74 26.91
N GLU A 36 13.26 -11.66 27.10
CA GLU A 36 12.44 -12.77 27.51
C GLU A 36 11.84 -13.45 26.27
N GLU A 37 12.02 -14.75 26.15
CA GLU A 37 11.46 -15.56 25.10
C GLU A 37 10.38 -16.48 25.65
N VAL A 38 9.22 -16.46 25.00
CA VAL A 38 8.11 -17.36 25.27
C VAL A 38 7.86 -18.21 24.01
N ALA A 39 8.33 -19.45 24.02
CA ALA A 39 8.03 -20.39 22.95
C ALA A 39 6.63 -20.97 23.15
N LEU A 40 5.73 -20.74 22.20
CA LEU A 40 4.34 -21.17 22.25
C LEU A 40 4.10 -22.43 21.41
N VAL A 41 4.79 -22.56 20.29
CA VAL A 41 4.74 -23.75 19.43
C VAL A 41 6.15 -24.24 19.14
N GLY A 42 6.37 -25.54 19.24
CA GLY A 42 7.63 -26.18 18.87
C GLY A 42 8.80 -25.87 19.81
N ASP A 43 9.99 -26.01 19.27
CA ASP A 43 11.26 -25.79 19.99
C ASP A 43 12.13 -24.83 19.18
N ARG A 44 12.81 -23.90 19.86
CA ARG A 44 13.69 -22.90 19.23
C ARG A 44 14.73 -23.48 18.27
N SER A 45 15.14 -24.72 18.47
CA SER A 45 16.06 -25.39 17.54
C SER A 45 15.56 -25.41 16.10
N MET A 46 14.24 -25.23 15.86
CA MET A 46 13.66 -25.13 14.52
C MET A 46 14.00 -23.80 13.85
N ALA A 47 14.29 -22.76 14.64
CA ALA A 47 14.77 -21.45 14.20
C ALA A 47 16.29 -21.30 14.28
N GLU A 48 17.06 -22.38 14.54
CA GLU A 48 18.52 -22.33 14.63
C GLU A 48 19.15 -21.78 13.34
N GLY A 49 19.98 -20.79 13.45
CA GLY A 49 20.59 -20.09 12.32
C GLY A 49 19.87 -18.84 11.87
N LEU A 50 18.64 -18.60 12.32
CA LEU A 50 17.93 -17.37 12.02
C LEU A 50 18.55 -16.19 12.73
N THR A 51 18.69 -15.09 12.02
CA THR A 51 19.13 -13.81 12.55
C THR A 51 18.00 -12.79 12.33
N VAL A 52 17.58 -12.14 13.41
CA VAL A 52 16.61 -11.05 13.41
C VAL A 52 17.34 -9.77 13.70
N ARG A 53 17.25 -8.78 12.81
CA ARG A 53 17.76 -7.44 13.05
C ARG A 53 16.57 -6.52 13.27
N ALA A 54 16.45 -5.98 14.49
CA ALA A 54 15.41 -5.03 14.87
C ALA A 54 16.02 -3.65 15.06
N ARG A 55 15.40 -2.63 14.51
CA ARG A 55 15.73 -1.23 14.74
C ARG A 55 14.77 -0.66 15.77
N ASN A 56 15.33 -0.06 16.81
CA ASN A 56 14.60 0.55 17.90
C ASN A 56 14.89 2.04 17.94
N THR A 57 13.93 2.83 18.38
CA THR A 57 14.09 4.28 18.54
C THR A 57 13.75 4.69 19.96
N TYR A 58 14.50 5.64 20.50
CA TYR A 58 14.20 6.30 21.75
C TYR A 58 14.15 7.82 21.52
N ASP A 59 13.01 8.42 21.87
CA ASP A 59 12.79 9.88 21.78
C ASP A 59 13.15 10.47 20.39
N HIS A 60 12.92 9.71 19.31
CA HIS A 60 13.13 10.09 17.90
C HIS A 60 14.56 10.53 17.52
N HIS A 61 15.50 10.51 18.44
CA HIS A 61 16.87 10.98 18.22
C HIS A 61 17.93 9.92 18.44
N LEU A 62 17.59 8.88 19.16
CA LEU A 62 18.48 7.78 19.44
C LEU A 62 17.93 6.52 18.78
N PHE A 63 18.70 6.01 17.85
CA PHE A 63 18.41 4.73 17.20
C PHE A 63 19.41 3.69 17.64
N TRP A 64 18.97 2.46 17.82
CA TRP A 64 19.87 1.33 17.93
C TRP A 64 19.36 0.13 17.17
N ASP A 65 20.30 -0.56 16.54
CA ASP A 65 20.04 -1.80 15.87
C ASP A 65 20.41 -2.93 16.84
N THR A 66 19.48 -3.84 17.09
CA THR A 66 19.72 -5.05 17.87
C THR A 66 19.66 -6.25 16.95
N VAL A 67 20.71 -7.06 16.94
CA VAL A 67 20.77 -8.30 16.17
C VAL A 67 20.57 -9.46 17.14
N TYR A 68 19.48 -10.18 16.93
CA TYR A 68 19.17 -11.42 17.64
C TYR A 68 19.61 -12.59 16.79
N THR A 69 20.46 -13.45 17.33
CA THR A 69 20.86 -14.69 16.66
C THR A 69 20.25 -15.86 17.40
N MET A 70 19.45 -16.65 16.69
CA MET A 70 18.80 -17.83 17.23
C MET A 70 19.81 -18.98 17.27
N GLU A 71 20.34 -19.26 18.47
CA GLU A 71 21.17 -20.42 18.75
C GLU A 71 20.30 -21.51 19.37
N LYS A 72 20.73 -22.76 19.27
CA LYS A 72 20.02 -23.94 19.75
C LYS A 72 19.57 -23.84 21.21
N SER A 73 20.33 -23.18 22.08
CA SER A 73 20.09 -23.12 23.51
C SER A 73 19.77 -21.73 24.04
N SER A 74 19.92 -20.68 23.24
CA SER A 74 19.71 -19.29 23.65
C SER A 74 19.53 -18.38 22.44
N ALA A 75 18.82 -17.28 22.60
CA ALA A 75 18.94 -16.15 21.69
C ALA A 75 20.07 -15.25 22.20
N LYS A 76 20.96 -14.86 21.30
CA LYS A 76 22.02 -13.91 21.61
C LYS A 76 21.68 -12.56 21.02
N ALA A 77 21.66 -11.50 21.83
CA ALA A 77 21.44 -10.15 21.36
C ALA A 77 22.76 -9.36 21.35
N GLU A 78 23.01 -8.67 20.25
CA GLU A 78 24.09 -7.69 20.12
C GLU A 78 23.47 -6.36 19.70
N THR A 79 23.68 -5.30 20.49
CA THR A 79 23.09 -3.99 20.24
C THR A 79 24.16 -2.98 19.85
N GLU A 80 23.93 -2.25 18.77
CA GLU A 80 24.75 -1.15 18.29
C GLU A 80 23.93 0.15 18.30
N PHE A 81 24.42 1.18 18.99
CA PHE A 81 23.76 2.48 19.02
C PHE A 81 24.23 3.36 17.88
N ARG A 82 23.28 4.03 17.25
CA ARG A 82 23.52 5.07 16.26
C ARG A 82 22.82 6.35 16.70
N PHE A 83 23.61 7.39 16.95
CA PHE A 83 23.05 8.73 16.99
C PHE A 83 22.90 9.22 15.55
N SER A 84 21.70 9.21 15.04
CA SER A 84 21.40 9.91 13.80
C SER A 84 21.03 11.34 14.16
N ALA A 85 21.88 12.29 13.78
CA ALA A 85 21.43 13.64 13.62
C ALA A 85 20.57 13.66 12.36
N MET A 86 19.25 13.73 12.51
CA MET A 86 18.26 13.92 11.43
C MET A 86 18.58 13.09 10.17
N ARG A 87 17.78 12.10 9.87
CA ARG A 87 17.77 11.59 8.51
C ARG A 87 17.43 12.76 7.58
N GLU A 88 18.15 12.89 6.48
CA GLU A 88 17.67 13.61 5.31
C GLU A 88 16.27 13.04 5.01
N ASN A 89 15.30 13.90 4.77
CA ASN A 89 13.96 13.49 4.36
C ASN A 89 14.11 12.49 3.21
N GLU A 90 14.04 11.22 3.52
CA GLU A 90 13.75 10.24 2.50
C GLU A 90 12.31 10.53 2.10
N VAL A 91 12.15 10.97 0.88
CA VAL A 91 10.85 11.21 0.27
C VAL A 91 10.06 9.92 0.44
N TRP A 92 8.89 10.02 1.04
CA TRP A 92 7.93 8.94 0.98
C TRP A 92 7.66 8.70 -0.50
N PHE A 93 8.24 7.65 -1.04
CA PHE A 93 7.70 7.09 -2.25
C PHE A 93 6.34 6.52 -1.86
N SER A 94 5.30 6.91 -2.56
CA SER A 94 4.04 6.24 -2.42
C SER A 94 4.32 4.76 -2.71
N GLU A 95 3.75 3.85 -1.95
CA GLU A 95 3.81 2.42 -2.25
C GLU A 95 3.20 2.11 -3.63
N ASP A 96 2.63 3.11 -4.27
CA ASP A 96 1.87 3.09 -5.51
C ASP A 96 2.62 3.73 -6.68
N GLU A 97 3.96 3.53 -6.79
CA GLU A 97 4.69 3.94 -7.99
C GLU A 97 4.21 3.14 -9.21
N GLY A 98 4.02 3.82 -10.34
CA GLY A 98 3.63 3.20 -11.59
C GLY A 98 2.51 3.90 -12.34
N VAL A 99 1.63 3.10 -12.94
CA VAL A 99 0.42 3.56 -13.63
C VAL A 99 -0.78 2.96 -12.94
N HIS A 100 -1.65 3.81 -12.42
CA HIS A 100 -2.90 3.39 -11.81
C HIS A 100 -4.09 3.94 -12.58
N LEU A 101 -4.98 3.05 -12.98
CA LEU A 101 -6.21 3.33 -13.69
C LEU A 101 -7.36 2.75 -12.89
N ASP A 102 -8.02 3.58 -12.11
CA ASP A 102 -9.12 3.15 -11.29
C ASP A 102 -10.43 3.69 -11.80
N SER A 103 -11.41 2.83 -11.89
CA SER A 103 -12.76 3.23 -12.20
C SER A 103 -13.67 2.96 -11.02
N TYR A 104 -14.06 4.00 -10.36
CA TYR A 104 -15.02 3.93 -9.27
C TYR A 104 -15.98 5.10 -9.31
N TYR A 105 -17.19 4.87 -8.85
CA TYR A 105 -18.17 5.93 -8.71
C TYR A 105 -17.97 6.64 -7.38
N VAL A 106 -17.42 7.85 -7.41
CA VAL A 106 -17.38 8.74 -6.24
C VAL A 106 -18.68 9.52 -6.17
N PHE A 107 -19.36 9.43 -5.05
CA PHE A 107 -20.59 10.16 -4.82
C PHE A 107 -20.42 11.21 -3.72
N GLY A 108 -20.13 12.42 -4.14
CA GLY A 108 -20.33 13.61 -3.36
C GLY A 108 -21.49 14.39 -3.94
N PHE A 109 -22.70 14.19 -3.42
CA PHE A 109 -23.84 15.04 -3.77
C PHE A 109 -24.07 16.02 -2.63
N GLU A 110 -23.72 17.29 -2.83
CA GLU A 110 -24.02 18.39 -1.93
C GLU A 110 -25.05 19.32 -2.58
N PRO A 111 -26.36 19.10 -2.33
CA PRO A 111 -27.37 19.99 -2.84
C PRO A 111 -27.27 21.35 -2.15
N GLY A 112 -27.05 22.41 -2.91
CA GLY A 112 -27.13 23.78 -2.42
C GLY A 112 -25.81 24.47 -2.09
N SER A 113 -24.67 24.00 -2.61
CA SER A 113 -23.39 24.71 -2.54
C SER A 113 -23.41 26.08 -3.24
N GLY A 114 -24.43 26.34 -4.03
CA GLY A 114 -24.65 27.68 -4.65
C GLY A 114 -23.78 27.95 -5.87
N GLU A 115 -23.01 26.98 -6.29
CA GLU A 115 -22.27 27.05 -7.54
C GLU A 115 -23.15 26.50 -8.66
N GLU A 116 -23.36 27.31 -9.69
CA GLU A 116 -24.16 26.99 -10.88
C GLU A 116 -23.40 26.06 -11.85
N GLU A 117 -22.57 25.16 -11.36
CA GLU A 117 -21.94 24.19 -12.24
C GLU A 117 -22.93 23.12 -12.66
N PRO A 118 -22.95 22.77 -13.95
CA PRO A 118 -23.87 21.74 -14.43
C PRO A 118 -23.49 20.41 -13.79
N ILE A 119 -24.44 19.80 -13.08
CA ILE A 119 -24.28 18.49 -12.47
C ILE A 119 -24.19 17.46 -13.63
N HIS A 120 -23.06 16.81 -13.73
CA HIS A 120 -22.77 15.81 -14.77
C HIS A 120 -22.91 14.38 -14.23
N GLY A 121 -23.04 13.45 -15.14
CA GLY A 121 -23.01 12.03 -14.83
C GLY A 121 -24.06 11.61 -13.79
N LEU A 122 -23.64 10.80 -12.84
CA LEU A 122 -24.50 10.24 -11.79
C LEU A 122 -25.03 11.29 -10.81
N GLY A 123 -24.35 12.40 -10.62
CA GLY A 123 -24.84 13.54 -9.85
C GLY A 123 -26.21 14.01 -10.32
N LYS A 124 -26.50 13.90 -11.61
CA LYS A 124 -27.81 14.21 -12.17
C LYS A 124 -28.91 13.26 -11.68
N ALA A 125 -28.63 11.97 -11.54
CA ALA A 125 -29.59 11.00 -11.00
C ALA A 125 -29.93 11.30 -9.55
N TYR A 126 -28.92 11.69 -8.74
CA TYR A 126 -29.11 12.12 -7.36
C TYR A 126 -29.93 13.41 -7.28
N GLN A 127 -29.61 14.40 -8.10
CA GLN A 127 -30.37 15.65 -8.13
C GLN A 127 -31.84 15.41 -8.51
N GLU A 128 -32.09 14.59 -9.52
CA GLU A 128 -33.45 14.24 -9.94
C GLU A 128 -34.24 13.59 -8.78
N LEU A 129 -33.60 12.69 -8.01
CA LEU A 129 -34.25 12.06 -6.86
C LEU A 129 -34.46 13.06 -5.72
N TYR A 130 -33.45 13.88 -5.42
CA TYR A 130 -33.52 14.92 -4.40
C TYR A 130 -34.65 15.94 -4.63
N ASP A 131 -34.86 16.32 -5.90
CA ASP A 131 -35.91 17.31 -6.26
C ASP A 131 -37.33 16.79 -6.01
N THR A 132 -37.50 15.47 -5.89
CA THR A 132 -38.80 14.86 -5.58
C THR A 132 -39.11 14.81 -4.10
N LEU A 133 -38.13 15.05 -3.21
CA LEU A 133 -38.28 14.89 -1.77
C LEU A 133 -38.77 16.17 -1.09
N GLU A 134 -39.60 16.00 -0.07
CA GLU A 134 -39.87 17.03 0.89
C GLU A 134 -38.83 17.04 2.03
N PRO A 135 -38.64 18.18 2.73
CA PRO A 135 -37.69 18.22 3.84
C PRO A 135 -38.01 17.19 4.94
N GLY A 136 -37.02 16.32 5.24
CA GLY A 136 -37.12 15.21 6.19
C GLY A 136 -37.49 13.88 5.57
N GLU A 137 -37.58 13.80 4.24
CA GLU A 137 -37.80 12.56 3.50
C GLU A 137 -36.49 11.95 2.99
N GLU A 138 -36.52 10.64 2.85
CA GLU A 138 -35.47 9.81 2.21
C GLU A 138 -36.13 8.97 1.15
N ALA A 139 -35.43 8.73 0.05
CA ALA A 139 -35.84 7.81 -0.99
C ALA A 139 -34.68 7.03 -1.60
N ARG A 140 -35.01 5.85 -2.10
CA ARG A 140 -34.11 4.96 -2.86
C ARG A 140 -34.66 4.76 -4.26
N ARG A 141 -33.76 4.68 -5.22
CA ARG A 141 -34.11 4.38 -6.62
C ARG A 141 -33.02 3.55 -7.26
N VAL A 142 -33.42 2.48 -7.94
CA VAL A 142 -32.50 1.77 -8.83
C VAL A 142 -32.47 2.52 -10.16
N ILE A 143 -31.29 2.86 -10.63
CA ILE A 143 -31.05 3.52 -11.91
C ILE A 143 -30.26 2.58 -12.84
N ASN A 144 -30.39 2.76 -14.14
CA ASN A 144 -29.46 2.20 -15.10
C ASN A 144 -28.33 3.22 -15.28
N VAL A 145 -27.08 2.80 -14.98
CA VAL A 145 -25.92 3.71 -14.99
C VAL A 145 -25.69 4.30 -16.39
N ARG A 146 -25.92 3.50 -17.45
CA ARG A 146 -25.73 3.91 -18.85
C ARG A 146 -26.67 5.05 -19.29
N ASP A 147 -27.78 5.27 -18.59
CA ASP A 147 -28.65 6.42 -18.85
C ASP A 147 -28.01 7.77 -18.49
N TYR A 148 -26.94 7.74 -17.69
CA TYR A 148 -26.23 8.89 -17.17
C TYR A 148 -24.77 8.98 -17.58
N LEU A 149 -24.12 7.82 -17.83
CA LEU A 149 -22.70 7.70 -18.20
C LEU A 149 -22.57 6.81 -19.43
N GLU A 150 -21.88 7.28 -20.46
CA GLU A 150 -21.53 6.51 -21.64
C GLU A 150 -20.36 5.57 -21.37
N TYR A 151 -19.36 6.07 -20.64
CA TYR A 151 -18.16 5.36 -20.24
C TYR A 151 -18.05 5.34 -18.71
N TYR A 152 -17.34 4.36 -18.18
CA TYR A 152 -17.00 4.34 -16.77
C TYR A 152 -16.13 5.55 -16.43
N PRO A 153 -16.34 6.21 -15.28
CA PRO A 153 -15.44 7.25 -14.80
C PRO A 153 -14.04 6.69 -14.64
N LEU A 154 -13.02 7.43 -15.07
CA LEU A 154 -11.65 6.96 -15.04
C LEU A 154 -10.76 7.94 -14.28
N HIS A 155 -10.10 7.43 -13.26
CA HIS A 155 -9.03 8.09 -12.55
C HIS A 155 -7.70 7.56 -13.09
N VAL A 156 -6.81 8.45 -13.44
CA VAL A 156 -5.47 8.12 -13.94
C VAL A 156 -4.46 8.72 -12.99
N GLU A 157 -3.63 7.89 -12.41
CA GLU A 157 -2.48 8.31 -11.62
C GLU A 157 -1.21 7.80 -12.26
N LEU A 158 -0.23 8.67 -12.37
CA LEU A 158 1.09 8.37 -12.89
C LEU A 158 2.10 8.77 -11.83
N ASP A 159 2.96 7.83 -11.44
CA ASP A 159 4.10 8.10 -10.59
C ASP A 159 5.30 7.27 -11.05
N ALA A 160 6.22 7.91 -11.78
CA ALA A 160 7.43 7.26 -12.22
C ALA A 160 8.65 8.11 -11.85
N PRO A 161 9.69 7.52 -11.22
CA PRO A 161 10.87 8.23 -10.77
C PRO A 161 11.53 9.05 -11.86
N GLY A 162 11.64 10.35 -11.61
CA GLY A 162 12.23 11.29 -12.55
C GLY A 162 11.34 11.72 -13.71
N ALA A 163 10.31 10.98 -14.09
CA ALA A 163 9.36 11.37 -15.14
C ALA A 163 8.20 12.24 -14.60
N GLY A 164 7.93 12.16 -13.30
CA GLY A 164 7.00 13.02 -12.58
C GLY A 164 5.66 12.38 -12.30
N PHE A 165 5.00 12.96 -11.30
CA PHE A 165 3.66 12.56 -10.81
C PHE A 165 2.56 13.39 -11.45
N TYR A 166 1.44 12.77 -11.77
CA TYR A 166 0.21 13.45 -12.13
C TYR A 166 -1.02 12.58 -11.83
N TYR A 167 -2.01 13.19 -11.21
CA TYR A 167 -3.32 12.60 -10.98
C TYR A 167 -4.38 13.34 -11.80
N MET A 168 -5.32 12.62 -12.41
CA MET A 168 -6.37 13.19 -13.23
C MET A 168 -7.63 12.35 -13.08
N ASP A 169 -8.74 13.02 -12.83
CA ASP A 169 -10.08 12.46 -12.93
C ASP A 169 -10.80 12.92 -14.22
N ASP A 170 -12.03 12.47 -14.41
CA ASP A 170 -12.86 12.84 -15.57
C ASP A 170 -13.10 14.37 -15.66
N GLU A 171 -13.25 15.06 -14.53
CA GLU A 171 -13.52 16.50 -14.52
C GLU A 171 -12.30 17.27 -15.03
N GLU A 172 -11.12 16.93 -14.55
CA GLU A 172 -9.87 17.53 -14.99
C GLU A 172 -9.56 17.17 -16.45
N ALA A 173 -9.82 15.91 -16.86
CA ALA A 173 -9.66 15.45 -18.24
C ALA A 173 -10.52 16.28 -19.22
N TYR A 174 -11.76 16.57 -18.88
CA TYR A 174 -12.62 17.42 -19.72
C TYR A 174 -12.14 18.86 -19.82
N GLN A 175 -11.45 19.38 -18.79
CA GLN A 175 -10.88 20.73 -18.81
C GLN A 175 -9.67 20.84 -19.74
N VAL A 176 -8.89 19.77 -19.87
CA VAL A 176 -7.64 19.73 -20.66
C VAL A 176 -7.76 19.02 -21.99
N LEU A 177 -8.95 18.51 -22.34
CA LEU A 177 -9.18 17.68 -23.53
C LEU A 177 -8.65 18.28 -24.85
N ASP A 178 -8.76 19.61 -25.02
CA ASP A 178 -8.30 20.33 -26.19
C ASP A 178 -6.97 21.11 -25.94
N ALA A 179 -6.25 20.80 -24.86
CA ALA A 179 -5.01 21.50 -24.52
C ALA A 179 -3.88 21.10 -25.47
N GLU A 180 -3.03 22.09 -25.79
CA GLU A 180 -1.74 21.84 -26.43
C GLU A 180 -0.68 21.76 -25.33
N PHE A 181 0.01 20.63 -25.21
CA PHE A 181 1.04 20.42 -24.20
C PHE A 181 2.38 21.02 -24.66
N GLU A 182 2.98 21.86 -23.83
CA GLU A 182 4.24 22.54 -24.15
C GLU A 182 5.44 21.57 -24.16
N THR A 183 5.37 20.52 -23.33
CA THR A 183 6.43 19.53 -23.17
C THR A 183 5.91 18.17 -23.60
N LYS A 184 6.53 17.57 -24.61
CA LYS A 184 6.18 16.24 -25.10
C LYS A 184 6.48 15.21 -24.01
N GLY A 185 5.59 14.22 -23.82
CA GLY A 185 5.76 13.19 -22.81
C GLY A 185 5.62 13.68 -21.37
N SER A 186 5.04 14.89 -21.16
CA SER A 186 4.73 15.35 -19.81
C SER A 186 3.73 14.42 -19.11
N ALA A 187 3.76 14.36 -17.79
CA ALA A 187 2.87 13.50 -17.03
C ALA A 187 1.39 13.80 -17.34
N VAL A 188 1.01 15.07 -17.52
CA VAL A 188 -0.34 15.44 -17.92
C VAL A 188 -0.70 14.96 -19.33
N GLU A 189 0.23 15.02 -20.31
CA GLU A 189 0.01 14.49 -21.66
C GLU A 189 -0.15 12.96 -21.62
N ALA A 190 0.69 12.27 -20.84
CA ALA A 190 0.61 10.83 -20.65
C ALA A 190 -0.69 10.41 -19.98
N ALA A 191 -1.12 11.11 -18.94
CA ALA A 191 -2.39 10.86 -18.27
C ALA A 191 -3.58 11.06 -19.22
N MET A 192 -3.58 12.15 -20.01
CA MET A 192 -4.61 12.38 -21.04
C MET A 192 -4.62 11.29 -22.13
N PHE A 193 -3.45 10.79 -22.51
CA PHE A 193 -3.35 9.69 -23.47
C PHE A 193 -3.99 8.43 -22.89
N LEU A 194 -3.65 8.04 -21.66
CA LEU A 194 -4.21 6.85 -21.00
C LEU A 194 -5.70 7.02 -20.75
N TRP A 195 -6.16 8.17 -20.31
CA TRP A 195 -7.57 8.46 -20.13
C TRP A 195 -8.38 8.28 -21.43
N ASN A 196 -7.85 8.75 -22.56
CA ASN A 196 -8.49 8.54 -23.86
C ASN A 196 -8.44 7.09 -24.33
N TYR A 197 -7.34 6.37 -24.04
CA TYR A 197 -7.14 5.00 -24.47
C TYR A 197 -8.04 4.01 -23.72
N PHE A 198 -8.22 4.21 -22.41
CA PHE A 198 -8.94 3.29 -21.53
C PHE A 198 -10.38 3.69 -21.24
N ARG A 199 -11.02 4.39 -22.17
CA ARG A 199 -12.45 4.69 -22.07
C ARG A 199 -13.28 3.44 -22.32
N ILE A 200 -13.67 2.77 -21.24
CA ILE A 200 -14.45 1.52 -21.28
C ILE A 200 -15.93 1.87 -21.19
N PRO A 201 -16.79 1.42 -22.16
CA PRO A 201 -18.21 1.68 -22.13
C PRO A 201 -18.89 1.03 -20.92
N VAL A 202 -19.81 1.76 -20.29
CA VAL A 202 -20.66 1.20 -19.23
C VAL A 202 -21.51 0.06 -19.78
N LEU A 203 -21.62 -1.04 -19.05
CA LEU A 203 -22.44 -2.19 -19.43
C LEU A 203 -23.92 -1.80 -19.57
N GLU A 204 -24.63 -2.39 -20.57
CA GLU A 204 -26.03 -2.06 -20.85
C GLU A 204 -26.98 -2.31 -19.68
N ASN A 205 -26.68 -3.30 -18.86
CA ASN A 205 -27.54 -3.75 -17.76
C ASN A 205 -27.01 -3.35 -16.38
N GLU A 206 -26.02 -2.47 -16.31
CA GLU A 206 -25.46 -2.05 -15.04
C GLU A 206 -26.45 -1.19 -14.27
N GLN A 207 -26.82 -1.66 -13.09
CA GLN A 207 -27.77 -1.01 -12.22
C GLN A 207 -27.10 -0.58 -10.92
N LEU A 208 -27.48 0.59 -10.44
CA LEU A 208 -27.03 1.14 -9.18
C LEU A 208 -28.23 1.54 -8.35
N GLU A 209 -28.26 1.13 -7.08
CA GLU A 209 -29.24 1.64 -6.11
C GLU A 209 -28.69 2.92 -5.49
N ILE A 210 -29.35 4.06 -5.77
CA ILE A 210 -29.03 5.35 -5.17
C ILE A 210 -30.00 5.65 -4.04
N GLU A 211 -29.47 6.18 -2.93
CA GLU A 211 -30.24 6.65 -1.79
C GLU A 211 -29.99 8.13 -1.55
N VAL A 212 -31.06 8.89 -1.38
CA VAL A 212 -30.99 10.35 -1.15
C VAL A 212 -31.90 10.73 0.01
N GLY A 213 -31.35 11.47 0.96
CA GLY A 213 -32.10 12.07 2.06
C GLY A 213 -32.12 13.61 1.93
N LYS A 214 -33.28 14.22 2.21
CA LYS A 214 -33.41 15.67 2.28
C LYS A 214 -33.57 16.12 3.72
N SER A 215 -32.47 16.60 4.30
CA SER A 215 -32.47 17.00 5.71
C SER A 215 -33.33 18.21 6.00
N ALA A 216 -34.11 18.17 7.10
CA ALA A 216 -34.97 19.28 7.58
C ALA A 216 -34.24 20.19 8.59
N VAL A 217 -32.92 20.31 8.54
CA VAL A 217 -32.18 21.09 9.54
C VAL A 217 -32.23 22.58 9.22
N SER A 218 -33.01 23.31 9.99
CA SER A 218 -32.94 24.78 10.03
C SER A 218 -32.01 25.19 11.17
N ASN A 219 -30.78 25.55 10.87
CA ASN A 219 -29.89 26.21 11.84
C ASN A 219 -30.23 27.69 11.93
N VAL A 220 -30.85 28.11 13.04
CA VAL A 220 -31.09 29.52 13.33
C VAL A 220 -29.97 30.03 14.22
N THR A 221 -29.01 30.73 13.63
CA THR A 221 -27.94 31.39 14.40
C THR A 221 -28.34 32.85 14.62
N ARG A 222 -28.50 33.28 15.88
CA ARG A 222 -28.72 34.68 16.25
C ARG A 222 -27.40 35.38 16.45
N LEU A 223 -27.02 36.21 15.51
CA LEU A 223 -25.86 37.10 15.63
C LEU A 223 -26.38 38.54 15.75
N GLY A 224 -26.17 39.17 16.92
CA GLY A 224 -26.14 40.60 17.11
C GLY A 224 -27.26 41.43 16.46
N GLY A 225 -28.54 41.07 16.64
CA GLY A 225 -29.68 41.87 16.18
C GLY A 225 -30.27 41.48 14.82
N GLY A 226 -29.79 40.43 14.20
CA GLY A 226 -30.35 39.85 12.98
C GLY A 226 -30.48 38.34 13.09
N THR A 227 -31.56 37.78 12.52
CA THR A 227 -31.70 36.31 12.39
C THR A 227 -31.23 35.91 11.02
N VAL A 228 -30.16 35.14 10.95
CA VAL A 228 -29.71 34.49 9.70
C VAL A 228 -30.22 33.05 9.76
N ALA A 229 -31.18 32.70 8.94
CA ALA A 229 -31.59 31.32 8.71
C ALA A 229 -30.71 30.76 7.57
N SER A 230 -29.77 29.87 7.90
CA SER A 230 -29.07 29.07 6.94
C SER A 230 -29.74 27.70 6.87
N THR A 231 -30.35 27.38 5.75
CA THR A 231 -30.87 26.03 5.50
C THR A 231 -29.73 25.30 4.80
N THR A 232 -28.96 24.50 5.54
CA THR A 232 -28.00 23.59 4.95
C THR A 232 -28.74 22.27 4.71
N ALA A 233 -29.06 21.95 3.49
CA ALA A 233 -29.51 20.63 3.13
C ALA A 233 -28.26 19.73 3.02
N ILE A 234 -28.11 18.81 3.95
CA ILE A 234 -27.09 17.75 3.85
C ILE A 234 -27.79 16.57 3.19
N GLY A 235 -27.53 16.36 1.92
CA GLY A 235 -27.82 15.09 1.28
C GLY A 235 -26.71 14.13 1.65
N GLN A 236 -27.00 13.03 2.34
CA GLN A 236 -26.12 11.88 2.39
C GLN A 236 -26.61 10.88 1.35
N GLY A 237 -25.90 10.75 0.26
CA GLY A 237 -26.02 9.61 -0.61
C GLY A 237 -25.07 8.52 -0.08
N ASN A 238 -25.59 7.39 0.33
CA ASN A 238 -24.80 6.19 0.57
C ASN A 238 -24.81 5.38 -0.74
N ALA A 239 -23.89 5.64 -1.62
CA ALA A 239 -23.44 4.64 -2.54
C ALA A 239 -22.17 4.03 -1.93
N GLY A 240 -22.11 2.74 -1.80
CA GLY A 240 -20.86 2.05 -1.56
C GLY A 240 -19.89 2.38 -2.71
N GLU A 241 -18.61 2.31 -2.46
CA GLU A 241 -17.61 2.41 -3.51
C GLU A 241 -17.82 1.21 -4.46
N HIS A 242 -18.35 1.46 -5.65
CA HIS A 242 -18.47 0.46 -6.69
C HIS A 242 -17.28 0.64 -7.62
N TYR A 243 -16.34 -0.29 -7.53
CA TYR A 243 -15.25 -0.38 -8.50
C TYR A 243 -15.74 -1.11 -9.75
N ALA A 244 -15.61 -0.47 -10.91
CA ALA A 244 -15.81 -1.13 -12.19
C ALA A 244 -14.56 -1.92 -12.57
N PHE A 245 -13.37 -1.37 -12.32
CA PHE A 245 -12.07 -2.04 -12.42
C PHE A 245 -11.01 -1.28 -11.62
N SER A 246 -9.96 -1.98 -11.22
CA SER A 246 -8.77 -1.40 -10.61
C SER A 246 -7.51 -1.99 -11.25
N THR A 247 -6.45 -1.20 -11.25
CA THR A 247 -5.17 -1.56 -11.87
C THR A 247 -4.27 -2.25 -10.88
N VAL A 248 -3.48 -3.18 -11.40
CA VAL A 248 -2.24 -3.65 -10.78
C VAL A 248 -1.08 -3.22 -11.64
N SER A 249 0.00 -2.78 -11.02
CA SER A 249 1.17 -2.27 -11.73
C SER A 249 2.47 -2.81 -11.16
N ALA A 250 3.49 -2.87 -12.01
CA ALA A 250 4.85 -3.23 -11.66
C ALA A 250 5.81 -2.35 -12.45
N MET A 251 6.96 -2.04 -11.89
CA MET A 251 7.86 -1.09 -12.49
C MET A 251 9.32 -1.58 -12.47
N THR A 252 10.04 -1.23 -13.53
CA THR A 252 11.51 -1.26 -13.57
C THR A 252 12.04 0.18 -13.57
N ASP A 253 13.34 0.36 -13.59
CA ASP A 253 13.97 1.70 -13.69
C ASP A 253 13.56 2.51 -14.94
N SER A 254 12.88 1.91 -15.91
CA SER A 254 12.59 2.55 -17.20
C SER A 254 11.24 2.16 -17.83
N VAL A 255 10.46 1.30 -17.23
CA VAL A 255 9.18 0.86 -17.80
C VAL A 255 8.17 0.62 -16.69
N CYS A 256 7.00 1.24 -16.80
CA CYS A 256 5.81 0.86 -16.04
C CYS A 256 5.07 -0.24 -16.81
N TYR A 257 4.80 -1.35 -16.15
CA TYR A 257 3.91 -2.41 -16.62
C TYR A 257 2.63 -2.35 -15.81
N PHE A 258 1.49 -2.51 -16.46
CA PHE A 258 0.22 -2.49 -15.76
C PHE A 258 -0.85 -3.27 -16.51
N THR A 259 -1.83 -3.71 -15.79
CA THR A 259 -3.07 -4.29 -16.29
C THR A 259 -4.18 -3.98 -15.28
N PHE A 260 -5.42 -4.33 -15.58
CA PHE A 260 -6.52 -4.16 -14.64
C PHE A 260 -7.38 -5.43 -14.61
N ASP A 261 -8.01 -5.68 -13.45
CA ASP A 261 -9.02 -6.73 -13.37
C ASP A 261 -10.29 -6.25 -14.08
N THR A 262 -10.78 -7.07 -14.99
CA THR A 262 -12.00 -6.78 -15.74
C THR A 262 -13.28 -7.13 -14.97
N HIS A 263 -13.16 -7.76 -13.80
CA HIS A 263 -14.28 -8.13 -12.96
C HIS A 263 -14.67 -6.97 -12.04
N SER A 264 -15.87 -6.44 -12.24
CA SER A 264 -16.41 -5.45 -11.32
C SER A 264 -16.66 -6.05 -9.92
N SER A 265 -16.86 -5.20 -8.92
CA SER A 265 -17.21 -5.61 -7.56
C SER A 265 -18.45 -6.51 -7.48
N GLU A 266 -19.31 -6.50 -8.50
CA GLU A 266 -20.46 -7.39 -8.63
C GLU A 266 -20.18 -8.66 -9.46
N GLY A 267 -18.92 -8.88 -9.89
CA GLY A 267 -18.49 -10.03 -10.66
C GLY A 267 -18.90 -9.98 -12.15
N GLN A 268 -19.29 -8.83 -12.67
CA GLN A 268 -19.53 -8.62 -14.09
C GLN A 268 -18.23 -8.32 -14.82
N ILE A 269 -18.06 -8.85 -16.02
CA ILE A 269 -16.88 -8.56 -16.86
C ILE A 269 -17.16 -7.32 -17.69
N VAL A 270 -16.31 -6.29 -17.58
CA VAL A 270 -16.40 -5.06 -18.36
C VAL A 270 -16.08 -5.33 -19.84
N ASP A 271 -16.69 -4.55 -20.74
CA ASP A 271 -16.49 -4.71 -22.18
C ASP A 271 -15.19 -4.02 -22.64
N THR A 272 -14.16 -4.82 -22.86
CA THR A 272 -12.85 -4.37 -23.34
C THR A 272 -12.69 -4.38 -24.85
N SER A 273 -13.76 -4.65 -25.61
CA SER A 273 -13.69 -4.84 -27.07
C SER A 273 -13.35 -3.56 -27.85
N GLU A 274 -13.51 -2.38 -27.23
CA GLU A 274 -13.16 -1.09 -27.83
C GLU A 274 -11.70 -0.68 -27.62
N LEU A 275 -10.93 -1.40 -26.81
CA LEU A 275 -9.51 -1.14 -26.64
C LEU A 275 -8.73 -1.40 -27.93
N ALA A 276 -8.00 -0.39 -28.42
CA ALA A 276 -7.38 -0.39 -29.75
C ALA A 276 -6.46 -1.58 -30.00
N ASP A 277 -5.66 -1.98 -29.00
CA ASP A 277 -4.73 -3.10 -29.07
C ASP A 277 -5.21 -4.34 -28.29
N GLY A 278 -6.50 -4.36 -27.91
CA GLY A 278 -7.10 -5.41 -27.11
C GLY A 278 -6.68 -5.35 -25.63
N TYR A 279 -7.34 -6.17 -24.82
CA TYR A 279 -7.04 -6.30 -23.40
C TYR A 279 -5.75 -7.10 -23.15
N GLY A 280 -4.97 -6.69 -22.16
CA GLY A 280 -3.70 -7.35 -21.86
C GLY A 280 -2.87 -6.61 -20.79
N ILE A 281 -1.62 -6.99 -20.70
CA ILE A 281 -0.61 -6.25 -19.92
C ILE A 281 -0.04 -5.18 -20.84
N TYR A 282 -0.05 -3.95 -20.37
CA TYR A 282 0.45 -2.80 -21.10
C TYR A 282 1.81 -2.39 -20.55
N MET A 283 2.58 -1.70 -21.39
CA MET A 283 3.84 -1.10 -20.99
C MET A 283 3.86 0.37 -21.39
N LEU A 284 4.32 1.21 -20.49
CA LEU A 284 4.61 2.63 -20.72
C LEU A 284 6.07 2.88 -20.32
N PRO A 285 6.99 3.00 -21.28
CA PRO A 285 8.36 3.35 -20.98
C PRO A 285 8.50 4.79 -20.49
N PHE A 286 9.49 5.01 -19.64
CA PHE A 286 9.81 6.33 -19.11
C PHE A 286 11.32 6.52 -18.91
N HIS A 287 11.73 7.77 -18.72
CA HIS A 287 13.09 8.17 -18.40
C HIS A 287 13.09 9.47 -17.58
N GLU A 288 14.23 9.88 -17.06
CA GLU A 288 14.34 11.13 -16.33
C GLU A 288 13.97 12.33 -17.24
N ALA A 289 13.00 13.12 -16.81
CA ALA A 289 12.49 14.28 -17.55
C ALA A 289 13.54 15.36 -17.72
N ASP A 290 13.53 16.06 -18.86
CA ASP A 290 14.38 17.21 -19.11
C ASP A 290 13.54 18.44 -19.54
N GLN A 291 14.21 19.55 -19.91
CA GLN A 291 13.51 20.79 -20.28
C GLN A 291 12.67 20.69 -21.57
N ASN A 292 12.89 19.67 -22.40
CA ASN A 292 12.24 19.50 -23.69
C ASN A 292 11.38 18.22 -23.75
N ASP A 293 11.57 17.31 -22.79
CA ASP A 293 10.93 16.01 -22.73
C ASP A 293 10.44 15.76 -21.30
N GLY A 294 9.16 15.43 -21.16
CA GLY A 294 8.50 15.19 -19.87
C GLY A 294 8.74 13.82 -19.27
N GLY A 295 9.46 12.96 -19.96
CA GLY A 295 9.91 11.67 -19.41
C GLY A 295 9.06 10.47 -19.79
N TYR A 296 7.78 10.59 -20.12
CA TYR A 296 6.94 9.46 -20.55
C TYR A 296 6.99 9.25 -22.07
N GLU A 297 7.32 8.03 -22.50
CA GLU A 297 7.45 7.67 -23.92
C GLU A 297 6.12 7.14 -24.50
N ILE A 298 5.10 7.99 -24.61
CA ILE A 298 3.75 7.64 -25.07
C ILE A 298 3.78 6.93 -26.44
N GLU A 299 4.69 7.29 -27.33
CA GLU A 299 4.83 6.68 -28.65
C GLU A 299 5.32 5.22 -28.60
N ASN A 300 5.90 4.81 -27.48
CA ASN A 300 6.36 3.44 -27.22
C ASN A 300 5.38 2.65 -26.33
N PHE A 301 4.24 3.25 -25.96
CA PHE A 301 3.17 2.55 -25.29
C PHE A 301 2.69 1.35 -26.12
N ALA A 302 2.45 0.22 -25.50
CA ALA A 302 2.00 -0.98 -26.19
C ALA A 302 1.30 -1.98 -25.26
N ASN A 303 0.36 -2.74 -25.81
CA ASN A 303 -0.05 -4.01 -25.20
C ASN A 303 1.08 -5.03 -25.41
N MET A 304 1.82 -5.34 -24.35
CA MET A 304 2.97 -6.22 -24.44
C MET A 304 2.61 -7.71 -24.40
N TYR A 305 1.52 -8.04 -23.73
CA TYR A 305 1.06 -9.42 -23.62
C TYR A 305 -0.47 -9.47 -23.54
N PRO A 306 -1.14 -10.09 -24.53
CA PRO A 306 -2.62 -10.15 -24.56
C PRO A 306 -3.14 -11.09 -23.47
N LEU A 307 -4.22 -10.68 -22.82
CA LEU A 307 -4.94 -11.46 -21.79
C LEU A 307 -6.37 -11.76 -22.26
N ASP A 308 -6.92 -12.85 -21.73
CA ASP A 308 -8.35 -13.14 -21.86
C ASP A 308 -9.11 -12.34 -20.77
N PRO A 309 -10.15 -11.59 -21.12
CA PRO A 309 -10.92 -10.84 -20.13
C PRO A 309 -11.61 -11.68 -19.04
N SER A 310 -11.70 -12.99 -19.22
CA SER A 310 -12.23 -13.88 -18.18
C SER A 310 -11.24 -14.24 -17.07
N ILE A 311 -9.99 -13.81 -17.21
CA ILE A 311 -8.96 -13.99 -16.18
C ILE A 311 -9.17 -12.90 -15.12
N GLN A 312 -9.37 -13.31 -13.86
CA GLN A 312 -9.37 -12.39 -12.74
C GLN A 312 -7.93 -12.06 -12.35
N VAL A 313 -7.53 -10.83 -12.60
CA VAL A 313 -6.20 -10.34 -12.22
C VAL A 313 -6.17 -10.04 -10.73
N ILE A 314 -5.12 -10.52 -10.05
CA ILE A 314 -4.92 -10.28 -8.62
C ILE A 314 -3.78 -9.28 -8.43
N ASP A 315 -2.64 -9.53 -9.10
CA ASP A 315 -1.44 -8.72 -8.91
C ASP A 315 -0.50 -8.86 -10.12
N LEU A 316 0.45 -7.95 -10.21
CA LEU A 316 1.48 -7.92 -11.23
C LEU A 316 2.80 -7.53 -10.59
N SER A 317 3.83 -8.32 -10.80
CA SER A 317 5.15 -8.03 -10.27
C SER A 317 6.25 -8.22 -11.30
N VAL A 318 7.43 -7.71 -11.01
CA VAL A 318 8.60 -7.82 -11.89
C VAL A 318 9.77 -8.41 -11.12
N SER A 319 10.47 -9.38 -11.72
CA SER A 319 11.65 -9.99 -11.09
C SER A 319 12.73 -8.93 -10.78
N ALA A 320 13.52 -9.15 -9.72
CA ALA A 320 14.55 -8.21 -9.28
C ALA A 320 15.58 -7.82 -10.38
N ASP A 321 15.76 -8.67 -11.39
CA ASP A 321 16.61 -8.36 -12.55
C ASP A 321 15.87 -7.71 -13.74
N GLY A 322 14.57 -7.41 -13.57
CA GLY A 322 13.71 -6.74 -14.56
C GLY A 322 13.39 -7.57 -15.81
N LYS A 323 13.78 -8.86 -15.86
CA LYS A 323 13.65 -9.68 -17.08
C LYS A 323 12.36 -10.45 -17.18
N GLU A 324 11.64 -10.60 -16.10
CA GLU A 324 10.44 -11.40 -16.04
C GLU A 324 9.33 -10.60 -15.36
N LEU A 325 8.17 -10.69 -15.95
CA LEU A 325 6.95 -10.16 -15.38
C LEU A 325 6.12 -11.33 -14.87
N LEU A 326 5.61 -11.23 -13.66
CA LEU A 326 4.81 -12.25 -13.01
C LEU A 326 3.38 -11.74 -12.87
N LEU A 327 2.47 -12.34 -13.64
CA LEU A 327 1.05 -12.08 -13.48
C LEU A 327 0.46 -13.08 -12.51
N HIS A 328 -0.10 -12.58 -11.43
CA HIS A 328 -0.85 -13.32 -10.44
C HIS A 328 -2.34 -13.24 -10.77
N ALA A 329 -2.96 -14.36 -11.08
CA ALA A 329 -4.33 -14.36 -11.56
C ALA A 329 -5.10 -15.62 -11.15
N VAL A 330 -6.44 -15.52 -11.20
CA VAL A 330 -7.32 -16.69 -11.14
C VAL A 330 -7.77 -17.06 -12.54
N GLU A 331 -7.41 -18.25 -12.97
CA GLU A 331 -7.80 -18.83 -14.24
C GLU A 331 -8.58 -20.12 -14.00
N GLU A 332 -9.79 -20.22 -14.53
CA GLU A 332 -10.65 -21.40 -14.37
C GLU A 332 -10.83 -21.88 -12.91
N GLY A 333 -10.85 -20.94 -11.96
CA GLY A 333 -10.99 -21.23 -10.53
C GLY A 333 -9.70 -21.73 -9.87
N GLN A 334 -8.55 -21.54 -10.49
CA GLN A 334 -7.23 -21.84 -9.95
C GLN A 334 -6.37 -20.59 -9.88
N TYR A 335 -5.65 -20.42 -8.78
CA TYR A 335 -4.61 -19.42 -8.69
C TYR A 335 -3.38 -19.84 -9.50
N VAL A 336 -2.95 -18.96 -10.36
CA VAL A 336 -1.88 -19.21 -11.34
C VAL A 336 -0.91 -18.03 -11.35
N ILE A 337 0.38 -18.34 -11.39
CA ILE A 337 1.43 -17.37 -11.69
C ILE A 337 1.88 -17.60 -13.14
N THR A 338 1.72 -16.56 -13.96
CA THR A 338 2.14 -16.58 -15.37
C THR A 338 3.39 -15.73 -15.51
N VAL A 339 4.52 -16.36 -15.85
CA VAL A 339 5.83 -15.72 -16.02
C VAL A 339 6.03 -15.36 -17.49
N ILE A 340 6.26 -14.08 -17.74
CA ILE A 340 6.40 -13.51 -19.08
C ILE A 340 7.79 -12.88 -19.21
N ASP A 341 8.50 -13.18 -20.26
CA ASP A 341 9.80 -12.59 -20.56
C ASP A 341 9.59 -11.15 -21.09
N THR A 342 10.18 -10.15 -20.41
CA THR A 342 9.97 -8.74 -20.72
C THR A 342 10.55 -8.29 -22.06
N GLU A 343 11.66 -8.91 -22.51
CA GLU A 343 12.32 -8.60 -23.78
C GLU A 343 11.58 -9.21 -24.97
N THR A 344 11.30 -10.52 -24.88
CA THR A 344 10.67 -11.26 -26.00
C THR A 344 9.14 -11.17 -26.00
N ARG A 345 8.54 -10.72 -24.87
CA ARG A 345 7.08 -10.59 -24.66
C ARG A 345 6.36 -11.93 -24.82
N LYS A 346 6.96 -13.00 -24.34
CA LYS A 346 6.43 -14.36 -24.49
C LYS A 346 6.28 -15.04 -23.15
N LEU A 347 5.27 -15.91 -23.10
CA LEU A 347 5.14 -16.84 -21.98
C LEU A 347 6.41 -17.66 -21.83
N ARG A 348 6.99 -17.64 -20.63
CA ARG A 348 8.13 -18.44 -20.22
C ARG A 348 7.69 -19.63 -19.39
N GLN A 349 6.85 -19.39 -18.39
CA GLN A 349 6.35 -20.42 -17.50
C GLN A 349 4.92 -20.13 -17.05
N ARG A 350 4.16 -21.16 -16.74
CA ARG A 350 2.87 -21.07 -16.06
C ARG A 350 2.90 -22.03 -14.88
N LEU A 351 2.68 -21.51 -13.69
CA LEU A 351 2.72 -22.25 -12.43
C LEU A 351 1.32 -22.22 -11.79
N VAL A 352 0.69 -23.38 -11.70
CA VAL A 352 -0.59 -23.54 -10.99
C VAL A 352 -0.28 -23.76 -9.51
N ILE A 353 -0.83 -22.93 -8.65
CA ILE A 353 -0.55 -22.92 -7.22
C ILE A 353 -1.61 -23.75 -6.47
N CYS A 354 -2.86 -23.35 -6.58
CA CYS A 354 -3.95 -23.99 -5.83
C CYS A 354 -5.33 -23.65 -6.42
N ASP A 355 -6.35 -24.35 -5.95
CA ASP A 355 -7.73 -23.99 -6.23
C ASP A 355 -8.07 -22.67 -5.51
N TRP A 356 -8.84 -21.80 -6.19
CA TRP A 356 -9.31 -20.52 -5.69
C TRP A 356 -10.80 -20.59 -5.41
N PRO A 357 -11.26 -20.41 -4.15
CA PRO A 357 -12.68 -20.43 -3.81
C PRO A 357 -13.39 -19.16 -4.31
N GLU A 358 -14.71 -19.26 -4.57
CA GLU A 358 -15.53 -18.12 -5.03
C GLU A 358 -15.55 -16.93 -4.03
N ASP A 359 -15.36 -17.22 -2.74
CA ASP A 359 -15.34 -16.24 -1.65
C ASP A 359 -13.91 -16.00 -1.11
N GLY A 360 -12.90 -16.25 -1.93
CA GLY A 360 -11.51 -16.06 -1.54
C GLY A 360 -11.20 -14.60 -1.21
N TYR A 361 -10.90 -14.34 0.07
CA TYR A 361 -10.45 -13.05 0.56
C TYR A 361 -8.97 -13.11 0.92
N GLY A 362 -8.33 -11.96 0.79
CA GLY A 362 -7.02 -11.71 1.37
C GLY A 362 -5.88 -12.20 0.50
N TRP A 363 -5.32 -11.27 -0.21
CA TRP A 363 -4.10 -11.44 -0.96
C TRP A 363 -3.06 -10.49 -0.41
N TRP A 364 -1.93 -11.04 0.03
CA TRP A 364 -0.75 -10.27 0.42
C TRP A 364 0.43 -10.94 -0.24
N LEU A 365 1.09 -10.23 -1.13
CA LEU A 365 2.29 -10.69 -1.82
C LEU A 365 3.51 -9.98 -1.23
N TYR A 366 4.50 -10.76 -0.86
CA TYR A 366 5.80 -10.29 -0.43
C TYR A 366 6.85 -10.78 -1.41
N GLU A 367 7.56 -9.84 -1.98
CA GLU A 367 8.61 -10.12 -2.96
C GLU A 367 9.98 -9.94 -2.35
N TYR A 368 10.82 -10.95 -2.50
CA TYR A 368 12.21 -10.95 -2.10
C TYR A 368 13.09 -11.31 -3.30
N GLU A 369 14.38 -11.02 -3.22
CA GLU A 369 15.32 -11.25 -4.32
C GLU A 369 15.24 -12.67 -4.91
N ASN A 370 15.01 -13.69 -4.05
CA ASN A 370 15.08 -15.09 -4.44
C ASN A 370 13.77 -15.86 -4.26
N PHE A 371 12.75 -15.28 -3.70
CA PHE A 371 11.46 -15.95 -3.46
C PHE A 371 10.30 -14.96 -3.36
N LEU A 372 9.12 -15.49 -3.56
CA LEU A 372 7.83 -14.83 -3.30
C LEU A 372 7.15 -15.56 -2.17
N ALA A 373 6.51 -14.83 -1.27
CA ALA A 373 5.64 -15.40 -0.25
C ALA A 373 4.29 -14.70 -0.28
N ALA A 374 3.22 -15.46 -0.14
CA ALA A 374 1.88 -14.88 -0.13
C ALA A 374 0.93 -15.63 0.81
N ALA A 375 0.00 -14.89 1.39
CA ALA A 375 -1.19 -15.46 1.97
C ALA A 375 -2.20 -15.76 0.85
N VAL A 376 -2.61 -17.00 0.71
CA VAL A 376 -3.58 -17.44 -0.29
C VAL A 376 -4.85 -17.92 0.41
N PRO A 377 -5.99 -17.96 -0.28
CA PRO A 377 -7.26 -18.35 0.33
C PRO A 377 -7.21 -19.68 1.09
N GLN A 378 -8.14 -19.85 2.02
CA GLN A 378 -8.23 -20.97 2.97
C GLN A 378 -7.09 -20.95 4.00
N ASP A 379 -6.67 -19.76 4.41
CA ASP A 379 -5.63 -19.57 5.44
C ASP A 379 -4.37 -20.38 5.16
N ARG A 380 -3.85 -20.27 3.93
CA ARG A 380 -2.63 -20.95 3.52
C ARG A 380 -1.53 -19.95 3.20
N LEU A 381 -0.33 -20.34 3.51
CA LEU A 381 0.89 -19.62 3.14
C LEU A 381 1.55 -20.33 1.97
N MET A 382 1.88 -19.56 0.95
CA MET A 382 2.61 -19.98 -0.24
C MET A 382 4.03 -19.46 -0.21
N VAL A 383 4.99 -20.28 -0.66
CA VAL A 383 6.33 -19.81 -1.03
C VAL A 383 6.68 -20.36 -2.40
N VAL A 384 7.12 -19.47 -3.28
CA VAL A 384 7.62 -19.78 -4.61
C VAL A 384 9.04 -19.24 -4.72
N SER A 385 10.02 -20.08 -5.02
CA SER A 385 11.39 -19.65 -5.27
C SER A 385 11.77 -19.73 -6.75
N ARG A 386 12.80 -18.98 -7.11
CA ARG A 386 13.39 -18.96 -8.44
C ARG A 386 14.78 -19.62 -8.39
N ASP A 387 15.00 -20.65 -9.18
CA ASP A 387 16.30 -21.32 -9.25
C ASP A 387 17.33 -20.54 -10.10
N GLU A 388 18.59 -21.04 -10.13
CA GLU A 388 19.68 -20.42 -10.90
C GLU A 388 19.43 -20.41 -12.43
N ASP A 389 18.58 -21.30 -12.94
CA ASP A 389 18.16 -21.35 -14.34
C ASP A 389 17.00 -20.41 -14.64
N GLY A 390 16.47 -19.73 -13.62
CA GLY A 390 15.33 -18.80 -13.67
C GLY A 390 14.00 -19.51 -13.78
N VAL A 391 13.86 -20.72 -13.26
CA VAL A 391 12.61 -21.46 -13.20
C VAL A 391 11.98 -21.30 -11.82
N TYR A 392 10.69 -21.00 -11.80
CA TYR A 392 9.93 -20.83 -10.56
C TYR A 392 9.36 -22.16 -10.08
N HIS A 393 9.49 -22.41 -8.78
CA HIS A 393 9.05 -23.63 -8.12
C HIS A 393 8.17 -23.30 -6.92
N LEU A 394 7.05 -24.02 -6.78
CA LEU A 394 6.25 -23.98 -5.57
C LEU A 394 6.94 -24.84 -4.49
N ASP A 395 7.52 -24.21 -3.49
CA ASP A 395 8.26 -24.88 -2.43
C ASP A 395 7.37 -25.20 -1.23
N LEU A 396 6.54 -24.24 -0.83
CA LEU A 396 5.60 -24.40 0.27
C LEU A 396 4.19 -23.99 -0.15
N LEU A 397 3.21 -24.78 0.32
CA LEU A 397 1.81 -24.43 0.31
C LEU A 397 1.19 -25.09 1.55
N VAL A 398 1.19 -24.36 2.65
CA VAL A 398 0.87 -24.91 3.97
C VAL A 398 -0.26 -24.12 4.63
N PRO A 399 -1.11 -24.77 5.47
CA PRO A 399 -2.09 -24.04 6.24
C PRO A 399 -1.36 -23.14 7.25
N VAL A 400 -1.90 -21.94 7.41
CA VAL A 400 -1.63 -21.08 8.55
C VAL A 400 -2.59 -21.54 9.63
N ASP A 401 -2.08 -22.20 10.67
CA ASP A 401 -2.92 -22.72 11.74
C ASP A 401 -3.58 -21.56 12.49
N HIS A 402 -4.91 -21.50 12.36
CA HIS A 402 -5.77 -20.58 13.10
C HIS A 402 -6.44 -21.39 14.20
N ASP A 403 -5.93 -21.33 15.41
CA ASP A 403 -6.69 -21.82 16.55
C ASP A 403 -7.58 -20.67 17.05
N GLU A 404 -8.90 -20.78 16.85
CA GLU A 404 -9.89 -19.75 17.21
C GLU A 404 -9.90 -19.40 18.71
N GLU A 405 -9.29 -20.22 19.57
CA GLU A 405 -9.21 -20.01 21.02
C GLU A 405 -7.94 -19.26 21.47
N ASP A 406 -6.89 -19.26 20.66
CA ASP A 406 -5.67 -18.54 20.95
C ASP A 406 -5.55 -17.37 19.96
N ASP A 407 -5.58 -16.16 20.49
CA ASP A 407 -5.41 -14.87 19.77
C ASP A 407 -4.01 -14.77 19.12
N TYR A 408 -3.57 -15.79 18.38
CA TYR A 408 -2.34 -15.72 17.60
C TYR A 408 -2.62 -14.88 16.36
N PRO A 409 -2.12 -13.63 16.29
CA PRO A 409 -2.30 -12.79 15.13
C PRO A 409 -1.37 -13.27 14.01
N MET A 410 -1.66 -14.42 13.44
CA MET A 410 -1.03 -14.89 12.23
C MET A 410 -1.64 -14.23 11.00
N TYR A 411 -2.08 -12.98 11.14
CA TYR A 411 -2.37 -12.16 9.99
C TYR A 411 -1.04 -11.77 9.36
N LEU A 412 -0.75 -12.32 8.21
CA LEU A 412 0.25 -11.80 7.28
C LEU A 412 -0.23 -10.43 6.81
N ASN A 413 -0.15 -9.43 7.68
CA ASN A 413 -0.58 -8.07 7.43
C ASN A 413 0.65 -7.19 7.43
N TYR A 414 0.74 -6.26 6.49
CA TYR A 414 1.67 -5.13 6.37
C TYR A 414 2.94 -5.17 7.24
N ASN A 415 4.10 -5.08 6.61
CA ASN A 415 5.42 -4.93 7.25
C ASN A 415 5.95 -6.19 7.97
N GLU A 416 5.79 -7.35 7.38
CA GLU A 416 6.41 -8.57 7.89
C GLU A 416 7.75 -8.80 7.20
N ALA A 417 8.78 -9.07 7.99
CA ALA A 417 10.04 -9.53 7.46
C ALA A 417 10.01 -11.05 7.30
N MET A 418 10.47 -11.54 6.16
CA MET A 418 10.51 -12.96 5.86
C MET A 418 11.90 -13.39 5.39
N ALA A 419 12.23 -14.64 5.64
CA ALA A 419 13.45 -15.25 5.12
C ALA A 419 13.20 -16.73 4.78
N PHE A 420 13.66 -17.16 3.63
CA PHE A 420 13.51 -18.54 3.16
C PHE A 420 14.89 -19.17 2.91
N ASP A 421 15.14 -20.37 3.46
CA ASP A 421 16.41 -21.08 3.35
C ASP A 421 16.41 -22.18 2.26
N GLY A 422 15.29 -22.34 1.52
CA GLY A 422 15.06 -23.38 0.53
C GLY A 422 14.20 -24.54 1.07
N GLU A 423 14.00 -24.63 2.38
CA GLU A 423 13.15 -25.64 3.01
C GLU A 423 12.20 -25.06 4.03
N LYS A 424 12.59 -23.95 4.70
CA LYS A 424 11.82 -23.30 5.76
C LYS A 424 11.65 -21.83 5.50
N LEU A 425 10.46 -21.33 5.75
CA LEU A 425 10.14 -19.90 5.79
C LEU A 425 10.11 -19.45 7.25
N ALA A 426 10.86 -18.42 7.58
CA ALA A 426 10.70 -17.66 8.80
C ALA A 426 9.92 -16.37 8.51
N VAL A 427 9.01 -16.05 9.41
CA VAL A 427 8.21 -14.80 9.39
C VAL A 427 8.44 -14.10 10.73
N CYS A 428 8.67 -12.81 10.71
CA CYS A 428 8.84 -12.00 11.90
C CYS A 428 8.04 -10.71 11.79
N ARG A 429 7.40 -10.33 12.88
CA ARG A 429 6.62 -9.11 12.99
C ARG A 429 6.79 -8.46 14.35
N THR A 430 6.68 -7.13 14.41
CA THR A 430 6.59 -6.40 15.67
C THR A 430 5.24 -6.63 16.35
N MET A 431 5.24 -6.79 17.65
CA MET A 431 4.05 -6.87 18.48
C MET A 431 3.67 -5.50 19.02
N GLY A 432 2.48 -5.00 18.63
CA GLY A 432 1.97 -3.70 19.08
C GLY A 432 2.40 -2.53 18.17
N GLY A 433 1.65 -1.42 18.19
CA GLY A 433 1.84 -0.30 17.27
C GLY A 433 3.02 0.60 17.59
N GLY A 434 3.84 0.87 16.61
CA GLY A 434 4.55 2.14 16.43
C GLY A 434 5.88 2.38 17.09
N SER A 435 6.33 1.65 18.11
CA SER A 435 7.69 1.78 18.69
C SER A 435 8.14 0.49 19.34
N CYS A 436 7.64 -0.63 18.87
CA CYS A 436 7.77 -1.87 19.57
C CYS A 436 9.11 -2.51 19.34
N THR A 437 9.72 -2.83 20.44
CA THR A 437 10.92 -3.62 20.54
C THR A 437 10.59 -5.10 20.66
N ASP A 438 9.32 -5.42 20.88
CA ASP A 438 8.82 -6.78 21.01
C ASP A 438 8.40 -7.32 19.65
N PHE A 439 8.71 -8.57 19.39
CA PHE A 439 8.42 -9.21 18.10
C PHE A 439 8.14 -10.69 18.29
N TYR A 440 7.50 -11.29 17.30
CA TYR A 440 7.41 -12.74 17.21
C TYR A 440 8.16 -13.28 16.00
N VAL A 441 8.52 -14.55 16.10
CA VAL A 441 9.07 -15.34 14.99
C VAL A 441 8.24 -16.58 14.82
N ALA A 442 7.74 -16.79 13.61
CA ALA A 442 7.10 -18.03 13.18
C ALA A 442 7.96 -18.72 12.14
N VAL A 443 8.10 -20.03 12.21
CA VAL A 443 8.81 -20.84 11.21
C VAL A 443 7.93 -21.92 10.67
N TYR A 444 7.84 -21.98 9.36
CA TYR A 444 7.06 -22.97 8.60
C TYR A 444 7.98 -23.87 7.80
N ASP A 445 7.59 -25.15 7.65
CA ASP A 445 8.11 -26.07 6.67
C ASP A 445 6.97 -26.77 5.92
N ALA A 446 7.26 -27.78 5.11
CA ALA A 446 6.25 -28.52 4.36
C ALA A 446 5.17 -29.20 5.24
N SER A 447 5.35 -29.29 6.54
CA SER A 447 4.35 -29.81 7.49
C SER A 447 3.46 -28.75 8.12
N GLY A 448 3.73 -27.46 7.88
CA GLY A 448 3.04 -26.31 8.47
C GLY A 448 3.91 -25.55 9.48
N LEU A 449 3.26 -24.92 10.47
CA LEU A 449 3.94 -24.19 11.54
C LEU A 449 4.72 -25.15 12.44
N ILE A 450 6.05 -24.99 12.50
CA ILE A 450 6.94 -25.84 13.31
C ILE A 450 7.52 -25.13 14.53
N TYR A 451 7.50 -23.78 14.52
CA TYR A 451 7.93 -22.98 15.64
C TYR A 451 7.17 -21.64 15.66
N TYR A 452 6.76 -21.23 16.87
CA TYR A 452 6.27 -19.89 17.14
C TYR A 452 6.80 -19.43 18.51
N GLY A 453 7.49 -18.30 18.52
CA GLY A 453 8.05 -17.71 19.73
C GLY A 453 7.90 -16.20 19.76
N GLU A 454 7.56 -15.68 20.93
CA GLU A 454 7.45 -14.26 21.22
C GLU A 454 8.70 -13.81 21.97
N TYR A 455 9.17 -12.62 21.64
CA TYR A 455 10.39 -12.03 22.17
C TYR A 455 10.09 -10.66 22.77
N TYR A 456 10.18 -10.59 24.06
CA TYR A 456 9.94 -9.38 24.84
C TYR A 456 11.25 -8.72 25.23
N ASN A 457 11.38 -7.43 24.92
CA ASN A 457 12.57 -6.66 25.22
C ASN A 457 12.35 -5.82 26.50
N SER A 458 13.29 -5.81 27.40
CA SER A 458 13.21 -5.00 28.63
C SER A 458 13.10 -3.49 28.37
N LEU A 459 13.43 -3.02 27.17
CA LEU A 459 13.28 -1.63 26.73
C LEU A 459 11.84 -1.25 26.38
N SER A 460 10.97 -2.19 26.03
CA SER A 460 9.56 -1.91 25.70
C SER A 460 8.85 -1.16 26.83
N ALA A 461 9.00 -1.63 28.06
CA ALA A 461 8.38 -1.01 29.23
C ALA A 461 8.89 0.42 29.50
N GLU A 462 10.15 0.72 29.18
CA GLU A 462 10.72 2.06 29.30
C GLU A 462 10.25 2.98 28.18
N ASN A 463 10.07 2.48 26.96
CA ASN A 463 9.48 3.21 25.85
C ASN A 463 8.03 3.59 26.15
N ASP A 464 7.22 2.68 26.65
CA ASP A 464 5.83 2.97 27.04
C ASP A 464 5.75 4.05 28.11
N MET A 465 6.68 4.05 29.06
CA MET A 465 6.75 5.11 30.06
C MET A 465 7.18 6.46 29.47
N ALA A 466 8.13 6.48 28.56
CA ALA A 466 8.57 7.70 27.90
C ALA A 466 7.44 8.33 27.06
N HIS A 467 6.65 7.53 26.35
CA HIS A 467 5.45 7.98 25.65
C HIS A 467 4.38 8.52 26.59
N ALA A 468 4.16 7.89 27.73
CA ALA A 468 3.22 8.37 28.73
C ALA A 468 3.66 9.72 29.35
N TYR A 469 4.95 9.94 29.54
CA TYR A 469 5.50 11.20 30.04
C TYR A 469 5.49 12.33 29.01
N ALA A 470 5.66 12.04 27.74
CA ALA A 470 5.63 13.04 26.68
C ALA A 470 4.23 13.62 26.43
N GLY A 471 3.19 13.06 27.05
CA GLY A 471 1.82 13.57 26.94
C GLY A 471 1.23 13.45 25.53
N SER A 472 1.91 12.77 24.63
CA SER A 472 1.41 12.50 23.30
C SER A 472 0.46 11.30 23.34
N SER A 473 -0.82 11.59 23.52
CA SER A 473 -1.86 10.63 23.24
C SER A 473 -1.80 10.25 21.76
N TRP A 474 -1.19 9.09 21.46
CA TRP A 474 -1.22 8.42 20.18
C TRP A 474 -0.41 8.96 19.00
N PRO A 475 0.01 8.07 18.11
CA PRO A 475 0.95 8.28 17.01
C PRO A 475 0.47 9.20 15.88
N TYR A 476 -0.64 9.90 16.02
CA TYR A 476 -1.07 10.92 15.07
C TYR A 476 -0.08 12.10 14.93
N VAL A 477 0.84 12.25 15.87
CA VAL A 477 1.95 13.19 15.71
C VAL A 477 2.93 12.74 14.62
N TYR A 478 2.94 11.46 14.27
CA TYR A 478 3.82 10.90 13.24
C TYR A 478 3.41 11.25 11.80
N TYR A 479 2.17 11.68 11.59
CA TYR A 479 1.68 12.15 10.28
C TYR A 479 1.81 13.66 10.09
N ASP A 480 2.34 14.37 11.08
CA ASP A 480 2.65 15.78 10.93
C ASP A 480 4.03 15.91 10.26
N ASN A 481 4.04 15.98 8.93
CA ASN A 481 5.21 16.24 8.08
C ASN A 481 5.96 17.53 8.44
N THR A 482 5.53 18.24 9.48
CA THR A 482 6.19 19.44 9.97
C THR A 482 7.30 19.16 10.98
N VAL A 483 7.42 17.93 11.49
CA VAL A 483 8.50 17.54 12.42
C VAL A 483 9.54 16.72 11.67
N PRO A 484 10.68 17.31 11.30
CA PRO A 484 11.76 16.59 10.63
C PRO A 484 12.22 15.40 11.47
N GLY A 485 12.25 14.22 10.89
CA GLY A 485 12.72 12.98 11.53
C GLY A 485 11.63 12.06 12.08
N CYS A 486 10.35 12.41 11.97
CA CYS A 486 9.25 11.48 12.28
C CYS A 486 9.04 10.40 11.21
N GLU A 487 9.50 10.65 10.01
CA GLU A 487 9.38 9.77 8.83
C GLU A 487 10.19 8.47 8.93
N ALA A 488 11.15 8.42 9.85
CA ALA A 488 12.06 7.27 9.99
C ALA A 488 11.50 6.08 10.80
N VAL A 489 10.26 6.14 11.26
CA VAL A 489 9.67 5.09 12.10
C VAL A 489 9.10 3.93 11.30
N PHE A 490 8.90 4.10 9.99
CA PHE A 490 8.21 3.14 9.13
C PHE A 490 9.10 2.41 8.10
N GLU A 491 10.40 2.68 8.05
CA GLU A 491 11.28 1.76 7.32
C GLU A 491 11.34 0.44 8.08
N ASP A 492 11.19 -0.67 7.38
CA ASP A 492 11.24 -2.05 7.88
C ASP A 492 12.08 -2.16 9.15
N PRO A 493 11.47 -2.08 10.34
CA PRO A 493 12.24 -2.08 11.57
C PRO A 493 12.90 -3.44 11.81
N ILE A 494 12.45 -4.45 11.08
CA ILE A 494 12.90 -5.83 11.23
C ILE A 494 13.42 -6.34 9.90
N GLN A 495 14.58 -6.99 9.94
CA GLN A 495 15.14 -7.76 8.83
C GLN A 495 15.43 -9.17 9.32
N LEU A 496 15.09 -10.16 8.50
CA LEU A 496 15.35 -11.57 8.75
C LEU A 496 16.38 -12.14 7.78
N GLU A 497 17.22 -13.02 8.28
CA GLU A 497 18.21 -13.73 7.47
C GLU A 497 18.51 -15.11 8.06
N TRP A 498 18.53 -16.14 7.24
CA TRP A 498 19.10 -17.44 7.57
C TRP A 498 20.61 -17.44 7.31
N LYS A 499 21.41 -17.97 8.28
CA LYS A 499 22.86 -18.11 8.14
C LYS A 499 23.25 -19.54 7.84
#